data_1ef5745c6b2ccba477220ddd7dc42cbd
#
_entry.id   1ef5745c6b2ccba477220ddd7dc42cbd
#
_cell.length_a   1.000
_cell.length_b   1.000
_cell.length_c   1.000
_cell.angle_alpha   90.00
_cell.angle_beta   90.00
_cell.angle_gamma   90.00
#
_symmetry.space_group_name_H-M   'P 1'
#
loop_
_entity.id
_entity.type
_entity.pdbx_description
1 polymer ?
#
loop_
_entity_poly.entity_id
_entity_poly.type
_entity_poly.pdbx_seq_one_letter_code
_entity_poly.pdbx_strand_id
1 'polypeptide(L)'
;GFFPFTKSYSSGFIMPSYGDESSRGFYLRDGGYYFAISDKMDLKLLGEIYTKGSWGISAASNYKKRYRYSGSFLFSFQDTKTGEKGMPDYSSQRSFKLQWSHRQDAKANPNSSFSASVNFATSSYDRSSLSSLYNPQQYAQNTKASSVSYSRNFPEIGLNISGAFNITQNTRDSSLSMTLPDVNISLNRIYPFKRKKAAGDERWYEKISLQYTGSITNSISTKDNLLFKTPLTQWENGMQHKIPVSATFNLFKYINIVPSFNYTERWYLRKVKQSYDPSPASRDHVRRDTVNGFNRVYDYNLALQMNTKLYGMYKPLFMKSKEIQIRKLYIYTGFR
;
A
#
# COMPACT_ATOMS: atom_id res chain seq x y z
N GLY A 1 13.72 32.26 43.55
CA GLY A 1 14.11 31.99 42.17
C GLY A 1 12.98 32.29 41.23
N PHE A 2 13.20 33.23 40.33
CA PHE A 2 12.22 33.61 39.29
C PHE A 2 12.48 32.60 38.13
N PHE A 3 11.55 31.69 37.93
CA PHE A 3 11.57 30.88 36.71
C PHE A 3 10.78 31.63 35.65
N PRO A 4 11.38 32.16 34.60
CA PRO A 4 10.64 32.75 33.50
C PRO A 4 9.83 31.62 32.83
N PHE A 5 8.54 31.71 32.87
CA PHE A 5 7.65 30.90 32.06
C PHE A 5 7.84 31.32 30.60
N THR A 6 8.85 30.79 29.97
CA THR A 6 9.01 30.90 28.51
C THR A 6 7.95 30.04 27.86
N LYS A 7 7.19 30.61 26.95
CA LYS A 7 6.31 29.84 26.09
C LYS A 7 7.16 28.74 25.44
N SER A 8 6.69 27.51 25.49
CA SER A 8 7.41 26.33 25.00
C SER A 8 7.69 26.36 23.49
N TYR A 9 7.12 27.31 22.75
CA TYR A 9 7.34 27.51 21.32
C TYR A 9 7.36 29.01 20.99
N SER A 10 8.26 29.41 20.13
CA SER A 10 8.39 30.79 19.63
C SER A 10 8.85 30.76 18.17
N SER A 11 8.30 31.68 17.38
CA SER A 11 8.73 31.90 16.02
C SER A 11 10.08 32.65 16.00
N GLY A 12 10.89 32.42 14.96
CA GLY A 12 12.20 33.07 14.87
C GLY A 12 12.87 32.86 13.53
N PHE A 13 13.87 33.69 13.27
CA PHE A 13 14.74 33.56 12.11
C PHE A 13 15.70 32.39 12.27
N ILE A 14 15.97 31.69 11.17
CA ILE A 14 16.99 30.66 11.05
C ILE A 14 18.13 31.25 10.24
N MET A 15 19.29 31.34 10.85
CA MET A 15 20.46 31.87 10.19
C MET A 15 20.97 30.91 9.13
N PRO A 16 21.27 31.39 7.91
CA PRO A 16 21.80 30.56 6.88
C PRO A 16 23.22 30.08 7.19
N SER A 17 23.58 28.90 6.76
CA SER A 17 24.94 28.45 6.63
C SER A 17 25.56 28.98 5.34
N TYR A 18 26.84 29.30 5.38
CA TYR A 18 27.57 29.76 4.20
C TYR A 18 28.77 28.84 3.92
N GLY A 19 29.16 28.81 2.67
CA GLY A 19 30.29 28.00 2.21
C GLY A 19 30.50 28.19 0.71
N ASP A 20 31.35 27.37 0.16
CA ASP A 20 31.60 27.33 -1.28
C ASP A 20 31.53 25.89 -1.82
N GLU A 21 31.18 25.79 -3.08
CA GLU A 21 31.10 24.56 -3.83
C GLU A 21 31.63 24.78 -5.24
N SER A 22 32.54 23.91 -5.69
CA SER A 22 33.23 24.06 -6.97
C SER A 22 32.30 24.16 -8.16
N SER A 23 31.17 23.42 -8.13
CA SER A 23 30.18 23.35 -9.24
C SER A 23 29.23 24.52 -9.26
N ARG A 24 28.79 25.05 -8.10
CA ARG A 24 27.74 26.07 -7.95
C ARG A 24 28.19 27.39 -7.35
N GLY A 25 29.46 27.46 -6.88
CA GLY A 25 30.05 28.66 -6.28
C GLY A 25 29.68 28.84 -4.80
N PHE A 26 29.85 30.06 -4.30
CA PHE A 26 29.47 30.38 -2.92
C PHE A 26 27.97 30.23 -2.69
N TYR A 27 27.62 29.79 -1.50
CA TYR A 27 26.21 29.59 -1.14
C TYR A 27 25.87 30.21 0.22
N LEU A 28 24.58 30.58 0.31
CA LEU A 28 23.86 30.75 1.56
C LEU A 28 22.75 29.71 1.56
N ARG A 29 22.75 28.81 2.55
CA ARG A 29 21.84 27.64 2.59
C ARG A 29 21.15 27.54 3.93
N ASP A 30 19.93 26.94 3.91
CA ASP A 30 19.13 26.65 5.10
C ASP A 30 18.76 27.89 5.93
N GLY A 31 18.80 29.09 5.32
CA GLY A 31 18.33 30.31 5.93
C GLY A 31 16.81 30.47 5.75
N GLY A 32 16.13 31.03 6.75
CA GLY A 32 14.71 31.24 6.62
C GLY A 32 14.00 31.64 7.90
N TYR A 33 12.77 31.18 8.04
CA TYR A 33 11.93 31.51 9.18
C TYR A 33 11.18 30.29 9.72
N TYR A 34 11.17 30.18 11.03
CA TYR A 34 10.38 29.19 11.77
C TYR A 34 9.13 29.83 12.32
N PHE A 35 7.97 29.34 11.91
CA PHE A 35 6.66 29.77 12.38
C PHE A 35 6.15 28.79 13.43
N ALA A 36 6.06 29.21 14.66
CA ALA A 36 5.38 28.49 15.71
C ALA A 36 3.87 28.80 15.63
N ILE A 37 3.13 28.09 14.75
CA ILE A 37 1.73 28.37 14.47
C ILE A 37 0.88 28.06 15.70
N SER A 38 1.12 26.92 16.33
CA SER A 38 0.42 26.49 17.55
C SER A 38 1.24 25.39 18.26
N ASP A 39 0.79 25.02 19.46
CA ASP A 39 1.32 23.86 20.20
C ASP A 39 1.13 22.50 19.49
N LYS A 40 0.42 22.49 18.39
CA LYS A 40 0.10 21.27 17.61
C LYS A 40 0.69 21.26 16.21
N MET A 41 1.21 22.39 15.75
CA MET A 41 1.69 22.55 14.37
C MET A 41 2.76 23.63 14.29
N ASP A 42 3.84 23.32 13.60
CA ASP A 42 4.88 24.25 13.19
C ASP A 42 5.01 24.35 11.67
N LEU A 43 5.71 25.36 11.20
CA LEU A 43 6.10 25.49 9.80
C LEU A 43 7.48 26.13 9.72
N LYS A 44 8.37 25.49 9.00
CA LYS A 44 9.73 25.92 8.74
C LYS A 44 9.88 26.20 7.24
N LEU A 45 10.13 27.44 6.88
CA LEU A 45 10.42 27.84 5.51
C LEU A 45 11.90 28.18 5.39
N LEU A 46 12.60 27.50 4.48
CA LEU A 46 14.01 27.70 4.22
C LEU A 46 14.25 28.01 2.76
N GLY A 47 15.29 28.81 2.51
CA GLY A 47 15.80 29.10 1.18
C GLY A 47 17.27 28.81 1.06
N GLU A 48 17.71 28.59 -0.17
CA GLU A 48 19.12 28.48 -0.53
C GLU A 48 19.38 29.19 -1.84
N ILE A 49 20.55 29.86 -1.91
CA ILE A 49 20.98 30.57 -3.10
C ILE A 49 22.48 30.32 -3.32
N TYR A 50 22.89 30.31 -4.58
CA TYR A 50 24.24 30.06 -5.04
C TYR A 50 24.69 31.13 -6.03
N THR A 51 25.95 31.49 -6.02
CA THR A 51 26.46 32.58 -6.87
C THR A 51 26.39 32.30 -8.38
N LYS A 52 26.41 31.01 -8.80
CA LYS A 52 26.22 30.63 -10.21
C LYS A 52 24.78 30.56 -10.63
N GLY A 53 23.82 31.04 -9.81
CA GLY A 53 22.42 31.19 -10.12
C GLY A 53 21.53 29.98 -9.80
N SER A 54 22.04 28.97 -9.07
CA SER A 54 21.22 27.95 -8.47
C SER A 54 20.48 28.51 -7.27
N TRP A 55 19.25 28.03 -7.05
CA TRP A 55 18.45 28.39 -5.88
C TRP A 55 17.50 27.27 -5.49
N GLY A 56 17.02 27.30 -4.26
CA GLY A 56 16.06 26.33 -3.78
C GLY A 56 15.23 26.90 -2.64
N ILE A 57 14.07 26.28 -2.45
CA ILE A 57 13.17 26.54 -1.33
C ILE A 57 12.73 25.24 -0.70
N SER A 58 12.54 25.24 0.60
CA SER A 58 11.97 24.11 1.30
C SER A 58 10.97 24.55 2.35
N ALA A 59 9.93 23.74 2.54
CA ALA A 59 8.91 23.91 3.55
C ALA A 59 8.79 22.61 4.35
N ALA A 60 8.99 22.68 5.65
CA ALA A 60 8.84 21.55 6.56
C ALA A 60 7.84 21.90 7.66
N SER A 61 6.98 20.97 7.98
CA SER A 61 5.95 21.13 9.01
C SER A 61 5.82 19.84 9.80
N ASN A 62 5.74 19.95 11.12
CA ASN A 62 5.34 18.85 11.99
C ASN A 62 4.02 19.21 12.65
N TYR A 63 3.13 18.25 12.71
CA TYR A 63 1.83 18.44 13.35
C TYR A 63 1.45 17.23 14.19
N LYS A 64 0.88 17.48 15.36
CA LYS A 64 0.47 16.42 16.29
C LYS A 64 -0.70 16.88 17.13
N LYS A 65 -1.75 16.08 17.14
CA LYS A 65 -2.85 16.22 18.08
C LYS A 65 -2.99 14.92 18.89
N ARG A 66 -2.70 15.01 20.19
CA ARG A 66 -2.70 13.88 21.11
C ARG A 66 -4.01 13.09 20.99
N TYR A 67 -3.90 11.75 20.91
CA TYR A 67 -5.01 10.81 20.73
C TYR A 67 -5.83 10.99 19.43
N ARG A 68 -5.34 11.75 18.45
CA ARG A 68 -6.01 11.91 17.17
C ARG A 68 -5.13 11.62 15.98
N TYR A 69 -4.03 12.35 15.82
CA TYR A 69 -3.13 12.16 14.68
C TYR A 69 -1.75 12.76 14.95
N SER A 70 -0.79 12.29 14.18
CA SER A 70 0.53 12.90 14.08
C SER A 70 1.03 12.79 12.64
N GLY A 71 1.89 13.71 12.25
CA GLY A 71 2.48 13.68 10.93
C GLY A 71 3.58 14.71 10.75
N SER A 72 4.27 14.57 9.64
CA SER A 72 5.29 15.50 9.17
C SER A 72 5.15 15.70 7.67
N PHE A 73 5.46 16.87 7.20
CA PHE A 73 5.43 17.25 5.80
C PHE A 73 6.75 17.94 5.46
N LEU A 74 7.33 17.58 4.33
CA LEU A 74 8.51 18.22 3.76
C LEU A 74 8.30 18.35 2.25
N PHE A 75 8.38 19.57 1.77
CA PHE A 75 8.49 19.87 0.36
C PHE A 75 9.78 20.61 0.11
N SER A 76 10.52 20.25 -0.92
CA SER A 76 11.73 20.93 -1.33
C SER A 76 11.77 21.03 -2.86
N PHE A 77 12.10 22.20 -3.35
CA PHE A 77 12.27 22.48 -4.77
C PHE A 77 13.65 23.10 -4.98
N GLN A 78 14.34 22.67 -6.03
CA GLN A 78 15.68 23.16 -6.40
C GLN A 78 15.73 23.43 -7.91
N ASP A 79 16.28 24.57 -8.29
CA ASP A 79 16.75 24.89 -9.65
C ASP A 79 18.28 24.90 -9.62
N THR A 80 18.87 23.80 -10.03
CA THR A 80 20.31 23.57 -9.98
C THR A 80 20.94 23.95 -11.33
N LYS A 81 21.89 24.86 -11.31
CA LYS A 81 22.69 25.27 -12.46
C LYS A 81 24.13 24.98 -12.17
N THR A 82 24.77 24.22 -13.05
CA THR A 82 26.20 23.88 -12.95
C THR A 82 26.93 24.34 -14.20
N GLY A 83 28.20 24.66 -14.07
CA GLY A 83 29.00 25.25 -15.16
C GLY A 83 28.69 26.73 -15.37
N GLU A 84 29.31 27.32 -16.40
CA GLU A 84 29.10 28.71 -16.80
C GLU A 84 28.20 28.82 -17.99
N LYS A 85 27.23 29.77 -17.94
CA LYS A 85 26.28 29.98 -19.03
C LYS A 85 27.00 30.30 -20.34
N GLY A 86 26.79 29.46 -21.36
CA GLY A 86 27.45 29.56 -22.66
C GLY A 86 28.64 28.61 -22.85
N MET A 87 29.04 27.88 -21.84
CA MET A 87 30.07 26.83 -21.92
C MET A 87 29.41 25.44 -22.14
N PRO A 88 30.18 24.49 -22.72
CA PRO A 88 29.65 23.14 -23.00
C PRO A 88 29.25 22.32 -21.75
N ASP A 89 29.79 22.70 -20.60
CA ASP A 89 29.54 22.09 -19.30
C ASP A 89 28.33 22.68 -18.54
N TYR A 90 27.65 23.68 -19.16
CA TYR A 90 26.46 24.27 -18.55
C TYR A 90 25.29 23.28 -18.53
N SER A 91 24.75 23.08 -17.36
CA SER A 91 23.55 22.28 -17.14
C SER A 91 22.57 23.01 -16.23
N SER A 92 21.29 22.96 -16.58
CA SER A 92 20.21 23.50 -15.74
C SER A 92 19.16 22.42 -15.52
N GLN A 93 18.90 22.12 -14.26
CA GLN A 93 17.99 21.04 -13.87
C GLN A 93 17.10 21.46 -12.72
N ARG A 94 15.79 21.26 -12.90
CA ARG A 94 14.78 21.46 -11.86
C ARG A 94 14.43 20.13 -11.21
N SER A 95 14.43 20.14 -9.91
CA SER A 95 14.14 18.95 -9.11
C SER A 95 13.28 19.29 -7.91
N PHE A 96 12.47 18.33 -7.46
CA PHE A 96 11.70 18.49 -6.25
C PHE A 96 11.62 17.18 -5.46
N LYS A 97 11.35 17.32 -4.18
CA LYS A 97 11.12 16.22 -3.23
C LYS A 97 9.89 16.52 -2.39
N LEU A 98 9.05 15.53 -2.24
CA LEU A 98 7.86 15.58 -1.40
C LEU A 98 7.91 14.39 -0.43
N GLN A 99 7.91 14.69 0.85
CA GLN A 99 7.74 13.67 1.89
C GLN A 99 6.56 14.05 2.78
N TRP A 100 5.67 13.12 2.99
CA TRP A 100 4.56 13.29 3.88
C TRP A 100 4.33 12.01 4.66
N SER A 101 4.37 12.13 5.96
CA SER A 101 4.03 11.07 6.89
C SER A 101 2.82 11.50 7.69
N HIS A 102 1.78 10.69 7.69
CA HIS A 102 0.59 10.91 8.51
C HIS A 102 0.13 9.59 9.13
N ARG A 103 -0.19 9.63 10.40
CA ARG A 103 -0.75 8.49 11.12
C ARG A 103 -1.90 8.95 11.99
N GLN A 104 -3.06 8.39 11.77
CA GLN A 104 -4.20 8.52 12.66
C GLN A 104 -4.00 7.64 13.90
N ASP A 105 -4.31 8.15 15.08
CA ASP A 105 -4.32 7.39 16.32
C ASP A 105 -5.57 6.49 16.35
N ALA A 106 -5.41 5.24 16.79
CA ALA A 106 -6.53 4.29 16.91
C ALA A 106 -7.63 4.79 17.87
N LYS A 107 -7.27 5.62 18.84
CA LYS A 107 -8.23 6.24 19.77
C LYS A 107 -9.09 7.34 19.13
N ALA A 108 -8.69 7.87 17.98
CA ALA A 108 -9.46 8.91 17.28
C ALA A 108 -10.77 8.37 16.71
N ASN A 109 -10.69 7.17 16.13
CA ASN A 109 -11.85 6.43 15.65
C ASN A 109 -11.48 4.94 15.57
N PRO A 110 -12.07 4.07 16.40
CA PRO A 110 -11.75 2.65 16.40
C PRO A 110 -12.20 1.91 15.13
N ASN A 111 -13.14 2.49 14.39
CA ASN A 111 -13.72 1.88 13.19
C ASN A 111 -13.12 2.42 11.89
N SER A 112 -12.20 3.36 11.93
CA SER A 112 -11.51 3.84 10.73
C SER A 112 -10.05 4.12 11.02
N SER A 113 -9.19 3.88 10.03
CA SER A 113 -7.79 4.25 10.08
C SER A 113 -7.38 4.96 8.80
N PHE A 114 -6.57 5.99 8.95
CA PHE A 114 -5.94 6.69 7.85
C PHE A 114 -4.43 6.77 8.11
N SER A 115 -3.65 6.40 7.12
CA SER A 115 -2.20 6.53 7.15
C SER A 115 -1.65 6.94 5.79
N ALA A 116 -0.62 7.75 5.81
CA ALA A 116 0.12 8.15 4.62
C ALA A 116 1.62 8.10 4.90
N SER A 117 2.36 7.55 3.95
CA SER A 117 3.80 7.54 3.91
C SER A 117 4.23 7.83 2.48
N VAL A 118 4.36 9.11 2.15
CA VAL A 118 4.72 9.57 0.82
C VAL A 118 6.20 9.93 0.81
N ASN A 119 6.95 9.38 -0.11
CA ASN A 119 8.34 9.70 -0.38
C ASN A 119 8.55 9.73 -1.90
N PHE A 120 8.34 10.89 -2.48
CA PHE A 120 8.42 11.10 -3.91
C PHE A 120 9.47 12.18 -4.23
N ALA A 121 10.30 11.94 -5.22
CA ALA A 121 11.26 12.92 -5.70
C ALA A 121 11.51 12.74 -7.19
N THR A 122 11.92 13.82 -7.86
CA THR A 122 12.48 13.69 -9.22
C THR A 122 13.75 12.85 -9.18
N SER A 123 14.00 12.07 -10.23
CA SER A 123 15.17 11.16 -10.32
C SER A 123 16.51 11.83 -10.11
N SER A 124 16.56 13.13 -10.38
CA SER A 124 17.76 13.96 -10.25
C SER A 124 17.93 14.58 -8.87
N TYR A 125 16.89 14.64 -8.04
CA TYR A 125 16.94 15.37 -6.77
C TYR A 125 18.06 14.90 -5.85
N ASP A 126 18.17 13.61 -5.62
CA ASP A 126 19.18 13.07 -4.71
C ASP A 126 20.60 13.18 -5.26
N ARG A 127 20.76 13.34 -6.57
CA ARG A 127 22.06 13.56 -7.23
C ARG A 127 22.50 15.03 -7.20
N SER A 128 21.56 15.96 -7.15
CA SER A 128 21.81 17.40 -7.17
C SER A 128 21.78 18.05 -5.77
N SER A 129 21.15 17.40 -4.81
CA SER A 129 21.02 17.92 -3.45
C SER A 129 22.29 17.69 -2.63
N LEU A 130 22.87 18.77 -2.09
CA LEU A 130 24.04 18.68 -1.21
C LEU A 130 23.80 17.78 0.01
N SER A 131 22.62 17.83 0.61
CA SER A 131 22.28 16.99 1.76
C SER A 131 22.34 15.50 1.43
N SER A 132 21.99 15.11 0.20
CA SER A 132 22.10 13.73 -0.27
C SER A 132 23.51 13.34 -0.62
N LEU A 133 24.31 14.26 -1.17
CA LEU A 133 25.71 14.01 -1.50
C LEU A 133 26.56 13.69 -0.26
N TYR A 134 26.26 14.32 0.88
CA TYR A 134 26.93 14.05 2.16
C TYR A 134 26.31 12.86 2.93
N ASN A 135 25.23 12.27 2.43
CA ASN A 135 24.58 11.10 3.03
C ASN A 135 24.60 9.91 2.06
N PRO A 136 25.59 8.99 2.19
CA PRO A 136 25.73 7.85 1.28
C PRO A 136 24.49 6.97 1.19
N GLN A 137 23.72 6.84 2.27
CA GLN A 137 22.50 6.03 2.28
C GLN A 137 21.39 6.66 1.43
N GLN A 138 21.23 7.98 1.47
CA GLN A 138 20.27 8.69 0.62
C GLN A 138 20.71 8.70 -0.84
N TYR A 139 21.98 8.90 -1.09
CA TYR A 139 22.55 8.89 -2.44
C TYR A 139 22.43 7.52 -3.11
N ALA A 140 22.62 6.45 -2.35
CA ALA A 140 22.52 5.08 -2.84
C ALA A 140 21.08 4.54 -2.95
N GLN A 141 20.10 5.26 -2.39
CA GLN A 141 18.70 4.81 -2.40
C GLN A 141 18.08 5.03 -3.79
N ASN A 142 17.98 3.94 -4.55
CA ASN A 142 17.40 3.97 -5.90
C ASN A 142 15.87 3.76 -5.92
N THR A 143 15.29 3.21 -4.86
CA THR A 143 13.86 2.90 -4.80
C THR A 143 13.19 3.75 -3.73
N LYS A 144 12.11 4.43 -4.11
CA LYS A 144 11.23 5.18 -3.22
C LYS A 144 9.84 4.61 -3.28
N ALA A 145 9.26 4.36 -2.13
CA ALA A 145 7.90 3.87 -2.02
C ALA A 145 7.02 4.93 -1.33
N SER A 146 5.84 5.11 -1.87
CA SER A 146 4.81 5.98 -1.31
C SER A 146 3.52 5.21 -1.19
N SER A 147 2.84 5.32 -0.06
CA SER A 147 1.55 4.71 0.17
C SER A 147 0.64 5.65 0.95
N VAL A 148 -0.61 5.72 0.53
CA VAL A 148 -1.69 6.36 1.28
C VAL A 148 -2.79 5.34 1.42
N SER A 149 -3.24 5.07 2.63
CA SER A 149 -4.25 4.06 2.89
C SER A 149 -5.34 4.58 3.82
N TYR A 150 -6.56 4.18 3.52
CA TYR A 150 -7.73 4.40 4.35
C TYR A 150 -8.48 3.09 4.51
N SER A 151 -8.88 2.76 5.72
CA SER A 151 -9.75 1.64 5.99
C SER A 151 -10.89 2.02 6.90
N ARG A 152 -12.04 1.39 6.68
CA ARG A 152 -13.23 1.54 7.52
C ARG A 152 -13.90 0.21 7.76
N ASN A 153 -14.13 -0.08 9.01
CA ASN A 153 -14.83 -1.25 9.48
C ASN A 153 -16.26 -0.88 9.92
N PHE A 154 -17.24 -1.68 9.51
CA PHE A 154 -18.64 -1.57 9.91
C PHE A 154 -18.99 -2.83 10.72
N PRO A 155 -18.77 -2.82 12.05
CA PRO A 155 -18.89 -4.03 12.88
C PRO A 155 -20.32 -4.59 12.91
N GLU A 156 -21.34 -3.75 12.77
CA GLU A 156 -22.75 -4.14 12.81
C GLU A 156 -23.13 -5.12 11.69
N ILE A 157 -22.56 -4.95 10.51
CA ILE A 157 -22.83 -5.78 9.33
C ILE A 157 -21.63 -6.67 8.97
N GLY A 158 -20.54 -6.57 9.69
CA GLY A 158 -19.30 -7.31 9.44
C GLY A 158 -18.60 -6.94 8.13
N LEU A 159 -18.79 -5.70 7.64
CA LEU A 159 -18.20 -5.20 6.39
C LEU A 159 -16.94 -4.40 6.69
N ASN A 160 -15.86 -4.70 5.98
CA ASN A 160 -14.62 -3.92 5.98
C ASN A 160 -14.32 -3.43 4.56
N ILE A 161 -14.04 -2.15 4.43
CA ILE A 161 -13.64 -1.51 3.18
C ILE A 161 -12.29 -0.86 3.40
N SER A 162 -11.32 -1.18 2.56
CA SER A 162 -10.01 -0.54 2.56
C SER A 162 -9.64 -0.08 1.15
N GLY A 163 -9.04 1.08 1.07
CA GLY A 163 -8.52 1.63 -0.17
C GLY A 163 -7.08 2.09 0.03
N ALA A 164 -6.25 1.84 -0.96
CA ALA A 164 -4.86 2.26 -0.96
C ALA A 164 -4.48 2.90 -2.29
N PHE A 165 -3.52 3.81 -2.19
CA PHE A 165 -2.79 4.38 -3.30
C PHE A 165 -1.32 4.09 -3.07
N ASN A 166 -0.68 3.43 -4.00
CA ASN A 166 0.72 3.02 -3.90
C ASN A 166 1.50 3.51 -5.12
N ILE A 167 2.67 4.09 -4.86
CA ILE A 167 3.65 4.45 -5.89
C ILE A 167 4.99 3.84 -5.49
N THR A 168 5.63 3.18 -6.43
CA THR A 168 7.02 2.75 -6.32
C THR A 168 7.81 3.39 -7.45
N GLN A 169 8.80 4.17 -7.10
CA GLN A 169 9.66 4.88 -8.02
C GLN A 169 11.08 4.31 -7.96
N ASN A 170 11.65 4.02 -9.11
CA ASN A 170 13.08 3.71 -9.23
C ASN A 170 13.79 4.91 -9.87
N THR A 171 14.63 5.56 -9.09
CA THR A 171 15.33 6.79 -9.52
C THR A 171 16.52 6.51 -10.43
N ARG A 172 16.97 5.25 -10.54
CA ARG A 172 18.10 4.87 -11.39
C ARG A 172 17.74 4.86 -12.87
N ASP A 173 16.57 4.31 -13.20
CA ASP A 173 16.05 4.17 -14.56
C ASP A 173 14.83 5.06 -14.83
N SER A 174 14.46 5.90 -13.85
CA SER A 174 13.30 6.78 -13.89
C SER A 174 11.98 6.04 -14.13
N SER A 175 11.89 4.79 -13.73
CA SER A 175 10.67 4.01 -13.82
C SER A 175 9.77 4.27 -12.61
N LEU A 176 8.47 4.24 -12.85
CA LEU A 176 7.44 4.47 -11.86
C LEU A 176 6.33 3.45 -12.04
N SER A 177 6.02 2.74 -10.98
CA SER A 177 4.86 1.86 -10.89
C SER A 177 3.86 2.46 -9.92
N MET A 178 2.61 2.60 -10.36
CA MET A 178 1.54 3.18 -9.58
C MET A 178 0.33 2.26 -9.57
N THR A 179 -0.28 2.10 -8.40
CA THR A 179 -1.55 1.40 -8.23
C THR A 179 -2.54 2.36 -7.61
N LEU A 180 -3.62 2.67 -8.34
CA LEU A 180 -4.64 3.63 -7.95
C LEU A 180 -5.95 3.41 -8.72
N PRO A 181 -7.06 3.13 -8.05
CA PRO A 181 -7.14 2.70 -6.66
C PRO A 181 -6.79 1.21 -6.48
N ASP A 182 -6.39 0.85 -5.29
CA ASP A 182 -6.37 -0.52 -4.80
C ASP A 182 -7.41 -0.62 -3.70
N VAL A 183 -8.61 -1.12 -4.03
CA VAL A 183 -9.75 -1.19 -3.10
C VAL A 183 -10.03 -2.64 -2.78
N ASN A 184 -10.14 -2.93 -1.48
CA ASN A 184 -10.54 -4.24 -0.98
C ASN A 184 -11.81 -4.09 -0.14
N ILE A 185 -12.81 -4.92 -0.45
CA ILE A 185 -14.08 -5.00 0.24
C ILE A 185 -14.19 -6.42 0.79
N SER A 186 -14.36 -6.57 2.09
CA SER A 186 -14.58 -7.89 2.69
C SER A 186 -15.80 -7.89 3.60
N LEU A 187 -16.68 -8.81 3.36
CA LEU A 187 -17.81 -9.12 4.23
C LEU A 187 -17.43 -10.36 5.04
N ASN A 188 -17.46 -10.25 6.34
CA ASN A 188 -17.24 -11.37 7.25
C ASN A 188 -18.29 -12.45 7.03
N ARG A 189 -18.02 -13.64 7.56
CA ARG A 189 -18.97 -14.75 7.47
C ARG A 189 -20.31 -14.37 8.06
N ILE A 190 -21.33 -14.45 7.23
CA ILE A 190 -22.74 -14.24 7.60
C ILE A 190 -23.51 -15.55 7.38
N TYR A 191 -24.58 -15.71 8.13
CA TYR A 191 -25.52 -16.82 8.02
C TYR A 191 -26.87 -16.25 7.56
N PRO A 192 -27.09 -16.10 6.26
CA PRO A 192 -28.24 -15.35 5.74
C PRO A 192 -29.58 -16.00 6.09
N PHE A 193 -29.59 -17.32 6.33
CA PHE A 193 -30.80 -18.11 6.62
C PHE A 193 -30.99 -18.37 8.12
N LYS A 194 -30.12 -17.81 8.98
CA LYS A 194 -30.23 -18.02 10.43
C LYS A 194 -31.40 -17.23 11.02
N ARG A 195 -32.25 -17.90 11.74
CA ARG A 195 -33.39 -17.30 12.42
C ARG A 195 -32.93 -16.31 13.50
N LYS A 196 -33.57 -15.15 13.61
CA LYS A 196 -33.27 -14.14 14.64
C LYS A 196 -33.62 -14.63 16.06
N LYS A 197 -34.65 -15.44 16.19
CA LYS A 197 -35.06 -16.08 17.44
C LYS A 197 -35.05 -17.59 17.22
N ALA A 198 -33.99 -18.25 17.65
CA ALA A 198 -33.83 -19.69 17.56
C ALA A 198 -34.64 -20.36 18.70
N ALA A 199 -35.63 -21.16 18.35
CA ALA A 199 -36.30 -22.10 19.25
C ALA A 199 -36.02 -23.51 18.73
N GLY A 200 -35.39 -24.36 19.56
CA GLY A 200 -34.97 -25.73 19.19
C GLY A 200 -33.69 -25.80 18.40
N ASP A 201 -33.42 -26.98 17.83
CA ASP A 201 -32.18 -27.25 17.08
C ASP A 201 -32.06 -26.43 15.79
N GLU A 202 -30.80 -26.09 15.45
CA GLU A 202 -30.51 -25.41 14.19
C GLU A 202 -30.85 -26.28 12.98
N ARG A 203 -31.63 -25.74 12.05
CA ARG A 203 -31.97 -26.42 10.80
C ARG A 203 -30.77 -26.43 9.86
N TRP A 204 -30.73 -27.39 8.94
CA TRP A 204 -29.60 -27.57 8.01
C TRP A 204 -29.26 -26.31 7.21
N TYR A 205 -30.25 -25.56 6.76
CA TYR A 205 -30.04 -24.33 5.99
C TYR A 205 -29.51 -23.15 6.83
N GLU A 206 -29.75 -23.15 8.13
CA GLU A 206 -29.22 -22.13 9.05
C GLU A 206 -27.69 -22.21 9.23
N LYS A 207 -27.11 -23.36 8.88
CA LYS A 207 -25.67 -23.62 8.92
C LYS A 207 -24.94 -23.18 7.64
N ILE A 208 -25.69 -22.71 6.64
CA ILE A 208 -25.11 -22.16 5.41
C ILE A 208 -24.53 -20.79 5.72
N SER A 209 -23.26 -20.65 5.48
CA SER A 209 -22.52 -19.42 5.64
C SER A 209 -22.05 -18.88 4.30
N LEU A 210 -22.05 -17.57 4.18
CA LEU A 210 -21.59 -16.83 3.00
C LEU A 210 -20.59 -15.79 3.44
N GLN A 211 -19.53 -15.65 2.65
CA GLN A 211 -18.58 -14.55 2.74
C GLN A 211 -18.49 -13.85 1.38
N TYR A 212 -18.01 -12.65 1.38
CA TYR A 212 -17.70 -11.93 0.15
C TYR A 212 -16.37 -11.23 0.27
N THR A 213 -15.57 -11.32 -0.78
CA THR A 213 -14.35 -10.52 -0.92
C THR A 213 -14.30 -9.95 -2.33
N GLY A 214 -14.29 -8.63 -2.42
CA GLY A 214 -14.12 -7.89 -3.66
C GLY A 214 -12.78 -7.18 -3.66
N SER A 215 -12.08 -7.16 -4.78
CA SER A 215 -10.89 -6.34 -4.99
C SER A 215 -10.97 -5.61 -6.31
N ILE A 216 -10.59 -4.33 -6.30
CA ILE A 216 -10.49 -3.48 -7.48
C ILE A 216 -9.07 -2.97 -7.51
N THR A 217 -8.33 -3.32 -8.55
CA THR A 217 -6.96 -2.88 -8.72
C THR A 217 -6.81 -2.23 -10.07
N ASN A 218 -6.21 -1.05 -10.09
CA ASN A 218 -5.87 -0.33 -11.31
C ASN A 218 -4.41 0.10 -11.21
N SER A 219 -3.58 -0.35 -12.13
CA SER A 219 -2.13 -0.14 -12.08
C SER A 219 -1.54 0.31 -13.40
N ILE A 220 -0.44 1.02 -13.32
CA ILE A 220 0.37 1.43 -14.45
C ILE A 220 1.85 1.37 -14.10
N SER A 221 2.65 0.93 -15.07
CA SER A 221 4.10 1.05 -15.04
C SER A 221 4.57 1.91 -16.19
N THR A 222 5.21 3.02 -15.87
CA THR A 222 5.64 4.02 -16.85
C THR A 222 6.92 4.71 -16.41
N LYS A 223 7.43 5.65 -17.18
CA LYS A 223 8.51 6.54 -16.76
C LYS A 223 7.94 7.82 -16.13
N ASP A 224 8.69 8.44 -15.22
CA ASP A 224 8.27 9.62 -14.46
C ASP A 224 7.86 10.79 -15.37
N ASN A 225 8.53 10.98 -16.50
CA ASN A 225 8.23 12.04 -17.50
C ASN A 225 6.96 11.77 -18.33
N LEU A 226 6.44 10.55 -18.31
CA LEU A 226 5.27 10.13 -19.08
C LEU A 226 4.00 9.98 -18.23
N LEU A 227 4.11 10.05 -16.91
CA LEU A 227 3.03 9.76 -15.98
C LEU A 227 1.73 10.53 -16.31
N PHE A 228 1.84 11.85 -16.55
CA PHE A 228 0.68 12.69 -16.87
C PHE A 228 0.29 12.69 -18.35
N LYS A 229 1.07 12.05 -19.21
CA LYS A 229 0.81 11.94 -20.65
C LYS A 229 0.20 10.59 -21.04
N THR A 230 0.24 9.62 -20.14
CA THR A 230 -0.26 8.28 -20.40
C THR A 230 -1.78 8.24 -20.27
N PRO A 231 -2.52 7.89 -21.34
CA PRO A 231 -3.98 7.82 -21.29
C PRO A 231 -4.44 6.68 -20.37
N LEU A 232 -5.61 6.83 -19.77
CA LEU A 232 -6.21 5.83 -18.86
C LEU A 232 -6.45 4.46 -19.52
N THR A 233 -6.50 4.43 -20.85
CA THR A 233 -6.64 3.19 -21.63
C THR A 233 -5.42 2.26 -21.54
N GLN A 234 -4.27 2.78 -21.16
CA GLN A 234 -3.05 2.00 -20.97
C GLN A 234 -2.91 1.42 -19.55
N TRP A 235 -3.78 1.82 -18.64
CA TRP A 235 -3.78 1.29 -17.29
C TRP A 235 -4.29 -0.15 -17.27
N GLU A 236 -3.67 -0.96 -16.42
CA GLU A 236 -4.08 -2.33 -16.17
C GLU A 236 -5.12 -2.35 -15.06
N ASN A 237 -6.36 -2.61 -15.42
CA ASN A 237 -7.47 -2.64 -14.48
C ASN A 237 -8.08 -4.03 -14.40
N GLY A 238 -8.44 -4.39 -13.18
CA GLY A 238 -9.09 -5.64 -12.88
C GLY A 238 -9.97 -5.51 -11.64
N MET A 239 -11.11 -6.17 -11.69
CA MET A 239 -11.95 -6.39 -10.52
C MET A 239 -12.08 -7.89 -10.28
N GLN A 240 -12.02 -8.29 -9.03
CA GLN A 240 -12.23 -9.68 -8.63
C GLN A 240 -13.29 -9.76 -7.56
N HIS A 241 -14.21 -10.69 -7.72
CA HIS A 241 -15.24 -11.04 -6.76
C HIS A 241 -15.05 -12.50 -6.35
N LYS A 242 -14.98 -12.75 -5.05
CA LYS A 242 -14.93 -14.11 -4.48
C LYS A 242 -16.09 -14.28 -3.53
N ILE A 243 -16.86 -15.33 -3.73
CA ILE A 243 -18.04 -15.65 -2.95
C ILE A 243 -17.89 -17.10 -2.46
N PRO A 244 -17.18 -17.36 -1.36
CA PRO A 244 -17.18 -18.66 -0.73
C PRO A 244 -18.48 -18.87 0.04
N VAL A 245 -19.15 -19.99 -0.25
CA VAL A 245 -20.32 -20.49 0.46
C VAL A 245 -19.93 -21.81 1.09
N SER A 246 -20.18 -22.00 2.37
CA SER A 246 -19.90 -23.25 3.05
C SER A 246 -20.95 -23.56 4.09
N ALA A 247 -21.14 -24.84 4.35
CA ALA A 247 -22.00 -25.30 5.43
C ALA A 247 -21.26 -26.35 6.26
N THR A 248 -21.65 -26.52 7.51
CA THR A 248 -21.04 -27.50 8.40
C THR A 248 -22.12 -28.41 8.95
N PHE A 249 -22.03 -29.70 8.67
CA PHE A 249 -22.98 -30.72 9.12
C PHE A 249 -22.28 -31.78 9.97
N ASN A 250 -22.92 -32.19 11.06
CA ASN A 250 -22.46 -33.31 11.87
C ASN A 250 -23.32 -34.52 11.53
N LEU A 251 -22.73 -35.52 10.90
CA LEU A 251 -23.38 -36.79 10.61
C LEU A 251 -23.08 -37.76 11.75
N PHE A 252 -24.12 -38.39 12.29
CA PHE A 252 -24.04 -39.34 13.41
C PHE A 252 -23.29 -38.83 14.65
N LYS A 253 -23.20 -37.48 14.83
CA LYS A 253 -22.43 -36.80 15.90
C LYS A 253 -20.90 -36.95 15.84
N TYR A 254 -20.38 -37.80 14.97
CA TYR A 254 -18.95 -38.15 14.93
C TYR A 254 -18.25 -37.65 13.64
N ILE A 255 -18.95 -37.55 12.56
CA ILE A 255 -18.40 -37.15 11.25
C ILE A 255 -18.83 -35.73 10.95
N ASN A 256 -17.84 -34.84 10.82
CA ASN A 256 -18.08 -33.46 10.42
C ASN A 256 -17.91 -33.36 8.89
N ILE A 257 -18.96 -32.96 8.20
CA ILE A 257 -19.00 -32.79 6.74
C ILE A 257 -19.10 -31.31 6.44
N VAL A 258 -18.17 -30.81 5.65
CA VAL A 258 -18.09 -29.40 5.25
C VAL A 258 -18.11 -29.31 3.73
N PRO A 259 -19.31 -29.25 3.10
CA PRO A 259 -19.39 -28.86 1.70
C PRO A 259 -19.04 -27.39 1.55
N SER A 260 -18.29 -27.07 0.51
CA SER A 260 -17.94 -25.70 0.16
C SER A 260 -18.03 -25.48 -1.34
N PHE A 261 -18.61 -24.34 -1.70
CA PHE A 261 -18.72 -23.86 -3.07
C PHE A 261 -18.02 -22.50 -3.13
N ASN A 262 -16.99 -22.40 -3.95
CA ASN A 262 -16.23 -21.15 -4.13
C ASN A 262 -16.50 -20.65 -5.54
N TYR A 263 -17.06 -19.47 -5.63
CA TYR A 263 -17.27 -18.77 -6.90
C TYR A 263 -16.30 -17.60 -6.98
N THR A 264 -15.57 -17.51 -8.08
CA THR A 264 -14.67 -16.40 -8.36
C THR A 264 -15.01 -15.82 -9.73
N GLU A 265 -15.16 -14.52 -9.78
CA GLU A 265 -15.41 -13.78 -11.00
C GLU A 265 -14.41 -12.64 -11.14
N ARG A 266 -13.91 -12.43 -12.36
CA ARG A 266 -12.94 -11.38 -12.67
C ARG A 266 -13.43 -10.58 -13.86
N TRP A 267 -13.37 -9.27 -13.72
CA TRP A 267 -13.73 -8.30 -14.76
C TRP A 267 -12.52 -7.52 -15.19
N TYR A 268 -12.37 -7.38 -16.50
CA TYR A 268 -11.27 -6.64 -17.12
C TYR A 268 -11.84 -5.69 -18.18
N LEU A 269 -11.24 -4.50 -18.30
CA LEU A 269 -11.64 -3.53 -19.32
C LEU A 269 -10.83 -3.67 -20.61
N ARG A 270 -9.91 -4.62 -20.68
CA ARG A 270 -9.15 -4.94 -21.89
C ARG A 270 -8.80 -6.43 -21.92
N LYS A 271 -8.56 -6.93 -23.13
CA LYS A 271 -8.03 -8.27 -23.38
C LYS A 271 -6.93 -8.24 -24.42
N VAL A 272 -6.01 -9.17 -24.35
CA VAL A 272 -4.99 -9.40 -25.37
C VAL A 272 -5.44 -10.54 -26.24
N LYS A 273 -5.62 -10.30 -27.54
CA LYS A 273 -5.80 -11.33 -28.55
C LYS A 273 -4.43 -11.72 -29.08
N GLN A 274 -4.18 -13.02 -29.09
CA GLN A 274 -2.96 -13.57 -29.70
C GLN A 274 -3.33 -14.25 -31.01
N SER A 275 -2.58 -13.94 -32.04
CA SER A 275 -2.70 -14.57 -33.37
C SER A 275 -1.31 -14.99 -33.86
N TYR A 276 -1.27 -16.03 -34.71
CA TYR A 276 -0.04 -16.45 -35.33
C TYR A 276 0.44 -15.38 -36.32
N ASP A 277 1.71 -15.03 -36.24
CA ASP A 277 2.37 -14.09 -37.14
C ASP A 277 3.47 -14.81 -37.92
N PRO A 278 3.29 -15.07 -39.21
CA PRO A 278 4.27 -15.74 -40.04
C PRO A 278 5.50 -14.87 -40.37
N SER A 279 5.52 -13.62 -39.95
CA SER A 279 6.59 -12.67 -40.23
C SER A 279 7.93 -13.13 -39.62
N PRO A 280 9.05 -13.15 -40.40
CA PRO A 280 10.37 -13.52 -39.88
C PRO A 280 10.94 -12.53 -38.85
N ALA A 281 10.34 -11.33 -38.73
CA ALA A 281 10.70 -10.35 -37.71
C ALA A 281 10.15 -10.66 -36.30
N SER A 282 9.17 -11.53 -36.22
CA SER A 282 8.57 -11.96 -34.94
C SER A 282 9.31 -13.18 -34.37
N ARG A 283 10.09 -13.00 -33.33
CA ARG A 283 10.83 -14.10 -32.66
C ARG A 283 9.91 -15.21 -32.15
N ASP A 284 8.70 -14.85 -31.70
CA ASP A 284 7.76 -15.77 -31.07
C ASP A 284 6.67 -16.25 -32.03
N HIS A 285 6.64 -15.73 -33.28
CA HIS A 285 5.54 -15.94 -34.22
C HIS A 285 4.15 -15.62 -33.64
N VAL A 286 4.08 -14.72 -32.66
CA VAL A 286 2.86 -14.33 -31.97
C VAL A 286 2.64 -12.83 -32.07
N ARG A 287 1.56 -12.46 -32.74
CA ARG A 287 1.06 -11.09 -32.73
C ARG A 287 0.10 -10.92 -31.55
N ARG A 288 0.31 -9.88 -30.75
CA ARG A 288 -0.50 -9.53 -29.58
C ARG A 288 -1.21 -8.21 -29.81
N ASP A 289 -2.51 -8.27 -30.02
CA ASP A 289 -3.37 -7.09 -30.21
C ASP A 289 -4.20 -6.85 -28.95
N THR A 290 -4.05 -5.65 -28.35
CA THR A 290 -4.85 -5.27 -27.19
C THR A 290 -6.19 -4.68 -27.63
N VAL A 291 -7.28 -5.30 -27.20
CA VAL A 291 -8.64 -4.88 -27.51
C VAL A 291 -9.30 -4.36 -26.23
N ASN A 292 -9.70 -3.11 -26.25
CA ASN A 292 -10.46 -2.51 -25.15
C ASN A 292 -11.92 -2.96 -25.19
N GLY A 293 -12.49 -3.21 -24.02
CA GLY A 293 -13.87 -3.64 -23.85
C GLY A 293 -14.05 -4.45 -22.57
N PHE A 294 -15.27 -4.53 -22.09
CA PHE A 294 -15.60 -5.33 -20.91
C PHE A 294 -15.42 -6.82 -21.20
N ASN A 295 -14.64 -7.49 -20.36
CA ASN A 295 -14.40 -8.92 -20.43
C ASN A 295 -14.61 -9.52 -19.05
N ARG A 296 -15.36 -10.60 -19.00
CA ARG A 296 -15.71 -11.34 -17.81
C ARG A 296 -15.13 -12.75 -17.88
N VAL A 297 -14.47 -13.16 -16.81
CA VAL A 297 -13.99 -14.53 -16.63
C VAL A 297 -14.45 -15.01 -15.27
N TYR A 298 -14.99 -16.22 -15.21
CA TYR A 298 -15.43 -16.80 -13.95
C TYR A 298 -14.95 -18.24 -13.83
N ASP A 299 -14.76 -18.68 -12.60
CA ASP A 299 -14.44 -20.03 -12.22
C ASP A 299 -15.21 -20.41 -10.95
N TYR A 300 -15.49 -21.67 -10.80
CA TYR A 300 -16.11 -22.20 -9.59
C TYR A 300 -15.43 -23.51 -9.18
N ASN A 301 -15.41 -23.74 -7.89
CA ASN A 301 -14.87 -24.96 -7.29
C ASN A 301 -15.87 -25.48 -6.27
N LEU A 302 -16.17 -26.77 -6.36
CA LEU A 302 -16.97 -27.48 -5.38
C LEU A 302 -16.06 -28.45 -4.62
N ALA A 303 -16.02 -28.36 -3.31
CA ALA A 303 -15.22 -29.26 -2.47
C ALA A 303 -16.08 -29.83 -1.33
N LEU A 304 -15.84 -31.07 -1.00
CA LEU A 304 -16.44 -31.75 0.14
C LEU A 304 -15.32 -32.22 1.06
N GLN A 305 -15.29 -31.69 2.27
CA GLN A 305 -14.34 -32.07 3.29
C GLN A 305 -15.06 -32.88 4.37
N MET A 306 -14.48 -34.00 4.76
CA MET A 306 -14.99 -34.86 5.82
C MET A 306 -13.92 -35.02 6.88
N ASN A 307 -14.28 -34.74 8.14
CA ASN A 307 -13.40 -34.84 9.27
C ASN A 307 -14.04 -35.69 10.37
N THR A 308 -13.28 -36.60 10.94
CA THR A 308 -13.73 -37.34 12.12
C THR A 308 -12.65 -37.35 13.21
N LYS A 309 -13.09 -37.48 14.45
CA LYS A 309 -12.21 -37.62 15.62
C LYS A 309 -12.49 -38.97 16.25
N LEU A 310 -11.49 -39.82 16.26
CA LEU A 310 -11.55 -41.11 16.97
C LEU A 310 -10.94 -40.95 18.34
N TYR A 311 -11.60 -41.48 19.32
CA TYR A 311 -11.13 -41.61 20.72
C TYR A 311 -11.04 -43.08 21.03
N GLY A 312 -9.93 -43.51 21.59
CA GLY A 312 -9.75 -44.90 21.98
C GLY A 312 -8.70 -45.10 23.07
N MET A 313 -8.81 -46.19 23.79
CA MET A 313 -7.76 -46.70 24.63
C MET A 313 -7.04 -47.81 23.87
N TYR A 314 -5.73 -47.75 23.78
CA TYR A 314 -4.91 -48.71 23.10
C TYR A 314 -4.00 -49.43 24.12
N LYS A 315 -4.02 -50.78 24.13
CA LYS A 315 -3.05 -51.59 24.83
C LYS A 315 -2.02 -52.08 23.81
N PRO A 316 -0.77 -51.63 23.88
CA PRO A 316 0.25 -52.13 22.96
C PRO A 316 0.52 -53.61 23.25
N LEU A 317 0.55 -54.44 22.22
CA LEU A 317 0.70 -55.90 22.31
C LEU A 317 2.03 -56.35 22.93
N PHE A 318 3.03 -55.46 22.92
CA PHE A 318 4.41 -55.79 23.31
C PHE A 318 4.87 -55.11 24.60
N MET A 319 4.03 -54.34 25.27
CA MET A 319 4.37 -53.71 26.57
C MET A 319 3.57 -54.27 27.72
N LYS A 320 4.24 -54.80 28.72
CA LYS A 320 3.64 -55.45 29.91
C LYS A 320 2.92 -54.49 30.87
N SER A 321 2.94 -53.18 30.69
CA SER A 321 2.23 -52.26 31.56
C SER A 321 1.98 -50.89 30.94
N LYS A 322 0.78 -50.43 31.09
CA LYS A 322 0.13 -49.11 30.89
C LYS A 322 -0.67 -49.00 29.60
N GLU A 323 -1.94 -48.78 29.83
CA GLU A 323 -2.89 -48.36 28.81
C GLU A 323 -2.46 -46.98 28.30
N ILE A 324 -2.26 -46.88 26.98
CA ILE A 324 -2.01 -45.61 26.31
C ILE A 324 -3.38 -45.05 25.87
N GLN A 325 -3.79 -43.95 26.47
CA GLN A 325 -5.00 -43.26 26.05
C GLN A 325 -4.68 -42.40 24.85
N ILE A 326 -5.18 -42.78 23.65
CA ILE A 326 -5.21 -41.91 22.50
C ILE A 326 -6.42 -40.99 22.66
N ARG A 327 -6.16 -39.77 23.13
CA ARG A 327 -7.23 -38.80 23.37
C ARG A 327 -7.82 -38.22 22.11
N LYS A 328 -7.09 -38.13 20.97
CA LYS A 328 -7.57 -37.59 19.71
C LYS A 328 -6.78 -38.16 18.54
N LEU A 329 -7.45 -38.78 17.59
CA LEU A 329 -6.96 -39.06 16.27
C LEU A 329 -7.80 -38.27 15.23
N TYR A 330 -7.15 -37.43 14.41
CA TYR A 330 -7.82 -36.66 13.36
C TYR A 330 -7.64 -37.38 12.03
N ILE A 331 -8.73 -37.70 11.38
CA ILE A 331 -8.74 -38.23 10.01
C ILE A 331 -9.39 -37.18 9.10
N TYR A 332 -8.65 -36.72 8.10
CA TYR A 332 -9.10 -35.75 7.11
C TYR A 332 -9.15 -36.43 5.74
N THR A 333 -10.26 -36.35 5.08
CA THR A 333 -10.42 -36.72 3.68
C THR A 333 -11.04 -35.54 2.94
N GLY A 334 -10.48 -35.15 1.80
CA GLY A 334 -10.97 -34.08 0.96
C GLY A 334 -11.04 -34.51 -0.49
N PHE A 335 -12.17 -34.20 -1.13
CA PHE A 335 -12.34 -34.30 -2.57
C PHE A 335 -12.47 -32.89 -3.15
N ARG A 336 -11.73 -32.61 -4.23
CA ARG A 336 -11.79 -31.37 -4.99
C ARG A 336 -12.36 -31.62 -6.37
#